data_eae5bfae347a1f98f7179282cca19d8b
#
_entry.id   eae5bfae347a1f98f7179282cca19d8b
#
_cell.length_a   1.000
_cell.length_b   1.000
_cell.length_c   1.000
_cell.angle_alpha   90.00
_cell.angle_beta   90.00
_cell.angle_gamma   90.00
#
_symmetry.space_group_name_H-M   'P 1'
#
loop_
_entity.id
_entity.type
_entity.pdbx_description
1 polymer ?
#
loop_
_entity_poly.entity_id
_entity_poly.type
_entity_poly.pdbx_seq_one_letter_code
_entity_poly.pdbx_strand_id
1 'polypeptide(L)'
;HPLLAAITMNSEIVALDDWDVTHKKSLGVRNREGYLSRISNIEINMSDDNEALVSWGFHHYFHGKLTRQDLDSISKDRPILIIHRSFHEFIMNSKALTLFNITEDDLKHLNKEEKKFASLEEGHFSERGLIAVMPKVMQYLAAPQRIIAGLQVTEKYIQENGITLIANPGAMYNPKIQQAKNYVFGDPETPFRSLFIPSALYMLEHADLSNLLKKTENHLSWGAGKVQFLPNHIKLFTDGAMYSQNMVLRDGYLDGHQGAWLMEDKIFNEAFRLYWDAGYQIHVHQNGDGGLDRLLNILEENMKRNPRDDHRTTVVHFGYSAFDQVQKMKDLGVIVSANPYYVSVLSDLYSRKGIGYE
;
A
#
# COMPACT_ATOMS: atom_id res chain seq x y z
N HIS A 1 -4.54 -6.34 -3.12
CA HIS A 1 -4.71 -5.30 -4.16
C HIS A 1 -4.30 -5.82 -5.53
N PRO A 2 -5.24 -6.08 -6.48
CA PRO A 2 -4.90 -6.61 -7.80
C PRO A 2 -3.89 -5.77 -8.57
N LEU A 3 -3.96 -4.44 -8.48
CA LEU A 3 -2.97 -3.57 -9.11
C LEU A 3 -1.56 -3.79 -8.55
N LEU A 4 -1.44 -3.82 -7.21
CA LEU A 4 -0.14 -4.02 -6.56
C LEU A 4 0.39 -5.43 -6.85
N ALA A 5 -0.49 -6.44 -6.82
CA ALA A 5 -0.13 -7.79 -7.23
C ALA A 5 0.36 -7.84 -8.69
N ALA A 6 -0.35 -7.20 -9.61
CA ALA A 6 0.07 -7.14 -11.02
C ALA A 6 1.44 -6.46 -11.20
N ILE A 7 1.73 -5.40 -10.45
CA ILE A 7 3.05 -4.76 -10.44
C ILE A 7 4.11 -5.72 -9.90
N THR A 8 3.84 -6.39 -8.76
CA THR A 8 4.76 -7.39 -8.17
C THR A 8 5.05 -8.52 -9.15
N MET A 9 4.01 -9.10 -9.75
CA MET A 9 4.13 -10.24 -10.66
C MET A 9 4.86 -9.89 -11.97
N ASN A 10 4.89 -8.61 -12.31
CA ASN A 10 5.62 -8.09 -13.48
C ASN A 10 6.95 -7.42 -13.11
N SER A 11 7.42 -7.62 -11.89
CA SER A 11 8.70 -7.12 -11.38
C SER A 11 9.64 -8.27 -11.04
N GLU A 12 10.92 -7.98 -10.86
CA GLU A 12 11.85 -8.93 -10.27
C GLU A 12 11.60 -9.02 -8.77
N ILE A 13 11.25 -10.22 -8.29
CA ILE A 13 10.98 -10.44 -6.87
C ILE A 13 12.29 -10.72 -6.14
N VAL A 14 12.74 -9.74 -5.33
CA VAL A 14 13.90 -9.87 -4.44
C VAL A 14 13.43 -9.55 -3.02
N ALA A 15 12.91 -10.57 -2.34
CA ALA A 15 12.26 -10.45 -1.05
C ALA A 15 13.03 -11.24 0.03
N LEU A 16 12.62 -11.09 1.27
CA LEU A 16 13.21 -11.81 2.41
C LEU A 16 12.77 -13.28 2.50
N ASP A 17 11.67 -13.64 1.84
CA ASP A 17 11.14 -15.01 1.78
C ASP A 17 11.24 -15.57 0.37
N ASP A 18 11.20 -16.90 0.28
CA ASP A 18 11.09 -17.60 -0.98
C ASP A 18 9.74 -17.33 -1.64
N TRP A 19 9.76 -17.09 -2.94
CA TRP A 19 8.57 -16.94 -3.76
C TRP A 19 8.57 -17.95 -4.90
N ASP A 20 7.42 -18.57 -5.13
CA ASP A 20 7.17 -19.41 -6.30
C ASP A 20 5.95 -18.82 -7.03
N VAL A 21 6.19 -18.17 -8.16
CA VAL A 21 5.16 -17.52 -8.95
C VAL A 21 5.13 -18.17 -10.32
N THR A 22 4.10 -18.96 -10.57
CA THR A 22 3.90 -19.62 -11.88
C THR A 22 5.16 -20.33 -12.39
N HIS A 23 5.83 -21.06 -11.49
CA HIS A 23 7.08 -21.81 -11.70
C HIS A 23 8.38 -20.96 -11.80
N LYS A 24 8.31 -19.65 -11.61
CA LYS A 24 9.49 -18.81 -11.41
C LYS A 24 9.80 -18.73 -9.91
N LYS A 25 10.85 -19.45 -9.48
CA LYS A 25 11.31 -19.43 -8.09
C LYS A 25 12.26 -18.27 -7.84
N SER A 26 12.03 -17.54 -6.78
CA SER A 26 12.94 -16.53 -6.24
C SER A 26 13.27 -16.87 -4.79
N LEU A 27 14.50 -17.24 -4.51
CA LEU A 27 14.96 -17.54 -3.15
C LEU A 27 15.05 -16.26 -2.32
N GLY A 28 14.66 -16.34 -1.06
CA GLY A 28 14.71 -15.23 -0.12
C GLY A 28 16.13 -14.73 0.14
N VAL A 29 16.25 -13.42 0.33
CA VAL A 29 17.51 -12.75 0.67
C VAL A 29 17.31 -11.96 1.96
N ARG A 30 18.14 -12.21 2.98
CA ARG A 30 17.96 -11.64 4.32
C ARG A 30 19.13 -10.77 4.81
N ASN A 31 19.95 -10.28 3.90
CA ASN A 31 21.04 -9.36 4.23
C ASN A 31 21.32 -8.41 3.07
N ARG A 32 22.02 -7.32 3.38
CA ARG A 32 22.32 -6.25 2.42
C ARG A 32 23.19 -6.71 1.26
N GLU A 33 24.27 -7.43 1.55
CA GLU A 33 25.23 -7.88 0.53
C GLU A 33 24.56 -8.78 -0.49
N GLY A 34 23.80 -9.79 -0.03
CA GLY A 34 23.03 -10.67 -0.89
C GLY A 34 21.97 -9.94 -1.70
N TYR A 35 21.33 -8.91 -1.12
CA TYR A 35 20.34 -8.09 -1.82
C TYR A 35 20.97 -7.31 -2.99
N LEU A 36 22.04 -6.55 -2.73
CA LEU A 36 22.75 -5.79 -3.75
C LEU A 36 23.33 -6.69 -4.85
N SER A 37 23.94 -7.83 -4.45
CA SER A 37 24.44 -8.84 -5.39
C SER A 37 23.34 -9.40 -6.28
N ARG A 38 22.15 -9.67 -5.74
CA ARG A 38 21.00 -10.16 -6.51
C ARG A 38 20.52 -9.11 -7.50
N ILE A 39 20.37 -7.84 -7.11
CA ILE A 39 19.97 -6.75 -8.02
C ILE A 39 21.01 -6.57 -9.12
N SER A 40 22.30 -6.58 -8.80
CA SER A 40 23.38 -6.48 -9.80
C SER A 40 23.36 -7.66 -10.78
N ASN A 41 23.18 -8.89 -10.30
CA ASN A 41 23.07 -10.06 -11.17
C ASN A 41 21.85 -10.00 -12.11
N ILE A 42 20.72 -9.48 -11.63
CA ILE A 42 19.54 -9.28 -12.47
C ILE A 42 19.86 -8.24 -13.55
N GLU A 43 20.44 -7.11 -13.17
CA GLU A 43 20.78 -6.02 -14.08
C GLU A 43 21.69 -6.50 -15.23
N ILE A 44 22.74 -7.22 -14.95
CA ILE A 44 23.68 -7.76 -15.93
C ILE A 44 23.01 -8.75 -16.90
N ASN A 45 22.00 -9.48 -16.46
CA ASN A 45 21.33 -10.50 -17.27
C ASN A 45 20.10 -9.99 -18.02
N MET A 46 19.71 -8.74 -17.86
CA MET A 46 18.62 -8.13 -18.63
C MET A 46 19.08 -7.83 -20.07
N SER A 47 18.34 -8.36 -21.03
CA SER A 47 18.69 -8.29 -22.45
C SER A 47 18.37 -6.95 -23.12
N ASP A 48 17.39 -6.19 -22.60
CA ASP A 48 17.01 -4.88 -23.12
C ASP A 48 17.59 -3.77 -22.24
N ASP A 49 18.59 -3.05 -22.76
CA ASP A 49 19.26 -1.95 -22.04
C ASP A 49 18.34 -0.75 -21.78
N ASN A 50 17.23 -0.63 -22.49
CA ASN A 50 16.27 0.45 -22.31
C ASN A 50 15.17 0.12 -21.29
N GLU A 51 15.02 -1.15 -20.93
CA GLU A 51 14.03 -1.55 -19.94
C GLU A 51 14.50 -1.19 -18.52
N ALA A 52 13.62 -0.56 -17.74
CA ALA A 52 13.93 -0.31 -16.34
C ALA A 52 13.92 -1.62 -15.53
N LEU A 53 14.93 -1.81 -14.69
CA LEU A 53 14.91 -2.83 -13.66
C LEU A 53 13.94 -2.39 -12.55
N VAL A 54 12.80 -3.06 -12.46
CA VAL A 54 11.84 -2.88 -11.38
C VAL A 54 11.92 -4.09 -10.46
N SER A 55 12.23 -3.87 -9.19
CA SER A 55 12.27 -4.94 -8.20
C SER A 55 11.33 -4.65 -7.04
N TRP A 56 10.62 -5.68 -6.56
CA TRP A 56 9.78 -5.63 -5.38
C TRP A 56 10.31 -6.55 -4.27
N GLY A 57 10.13 -6.14 -3.01
CA GLY A 57 10.38 -7.00 -1.85
C GLY A 57 11.44 -6.48 -0.88
N PHE A 58 12.05 -5.33 -1.16
CA PHE A 58 13.00 -4.66 -0.26
C PHE A 58 12.42 -4.44 1.14
N HIS A 59 13.28 -4.57 2.18
CA HIS A 59 12.91 -4.32 3.57
C HIS A 59 14.12 -3.85 4.38
N HIS A 60 14.02 -2.67 5.01
CA HIS A 60 15.12 -2.01 5.73
C HIS A 60 15.81 -2.86 6.80
N TYR A 61 15.05 -3.56 7.64
CA TYR A 61 15.60 -4.33 8.75
C TYR A 61 16.49 -5.50 8.31
N PHE A 62 16.22 -6.04 7.12
CA PHE A 62 17.00 -7.15 6.56
C PHE A 62 18.06 -6.66 5.59
N HIS A 63 17.73 -5.71 4.73
CA HIS A 63 18.60 -5.28 3.64
C HIS A 63 19.37 -3.98 3.97
N GLY A 64 19.14 -3.38 5.17
CA GLY A 64 19.74 -2.11 5.58
C GLY A 64 19.20 -0.91 4.80
N LYS A 65 19.79 0.27 5.03
CA LYS A 65 19.44 1.49 4.29
C LYS A 65 19.92 1.35 2.84
N LEU A 66 19.06 1.62 1.89
CA LEU A 66 19.37 1.65 0.45
C LEU A 66 19.22 3.08 -0.06
N THR A 67 20.16 3.54 -0.87
CA THR A 67 20.19 4.91 -1.41
C THR A 67 20.34 4.92 -2.91
N ARG A 68 20.09 6.08 -3.52
CA ARG A 68 20.36 6.36 -4.93
C ARG A 68 21.80 6.00 -5.32
N GLN A 69 22.78 6.34 -4.48
CA GLN A 69 24.20 6.08 -4.73
C GLN A 69 24.51 4.59 -4.76
N ASP A 70 23.85 3.79 -3.90
CA ASP A 70 24.00 2.33 -3.95
C ASP A 70 23.53 1.78 -5.30
N LEU A 71 22.38 2.24 -5.77
CA LEU A 71 21.81 1.81 -7.05
C LEU A 71 22.57 2.36 -8.25
N ASP A 72 23.11 3.59 -8.20
CA ASP A 72 24.01 4.15 -9.21
C ASP A 72 25.33 3.37 -9.31
N SER A 73 25.77 2.72 -8.22
CA SER A 73 26.95 1.85 -8.22
C SER A 73 26.69 0.53 -8.93
N ILE A 74 25.44 0.09 -9.01
CA ILE A 74 25.03 -1.10 -9.76
C ILE A 74 24.95 -0.76 -11.25
N SER A 75 24.22 0.31 -11.61
CA SER A 75 24.12 0.77 -12.99
C SER A 75 23.85 2.27 -13.06
N LYS A 76 24.65 2.97 -13.89
CA LYS A 76 24.45 4.38 -14.21
C LYS A 76 23.56 4.58 -15.45
N ASP A 77 23.45 3.55 -16.26
CA ASP A 77 22.80 3.62 -17.58
C ASP A 77 21.39 3.03 -17.57
N ARG A 78 21.13 1.99 -16.77
CA ARG A 78 19.82 1.39 -16.62
C ARG A 78 19.02 2.09 -15.50
N PRO A 79 17.76 2.49 -15.74
CA PRO A 79 16.87 2.92 -14.67
C PRO A 79 16.59 1.77 -13.67
N ILE A 80 16.80 2.03 -12.38
CA ILE A 80 16.51 1.05 -11.31
C ILE A 80 15.47 1.64 -10.37
N LEU A 81 14.35 0.94 -10.24
CA LEU A 81 13.28 1.24 -9.29
C LEU A 81 13.13 0.08 -8.31
N ILE A 82 13.37 0.34 -7.05
CA ILE A 82 13.12 -0.60 -5.97
C ILE A 82 11.80 -0.22 -5.29
N ILE A 83 10.88 -1.18 -5.24
CA ILE A 83 9.61 -1.06 -4.55
C ILE A 83 9.74 -1.78 -3.21
N HIS A 84 9.53 -1.04 -2.13
CA HIS A 84 9.51 -1.64 -0.79
C HIS A 84 8.35 -2.66 -0.67
N ARG A 85 8.53 -3.67 0.16
CA ARG A 85 7.57 -4.76 0.38
C ARG A 85 6.15 -4.26 0.71
N SER A 86 6.04 -3.14 1.43
CA SER A 86 4.76 -2.54 1.79
C SER A 86 4.03 -1.83 0.65
N PHE A 87 4.70 -1.50 -0.45
CA PHE A 87 4.27 -0.52 -1.44
C PHE A 87 4.11 0.93 -0.90
N HIS A 88 4.67 1.22 0.26
CA HIS A 88 4.70 2.56 0.84
C HIS A 88 6.01 3.33 0.58
N GLU A 89 6.96 2.71 -0.15
CA GLU A 89 8.24 3.35 -0.48
C GLU A 89 8.74 2.96 -1.87
N PHE A 90 9.38 3.93 -2.53
CA PHE A 90 10.19 3.76 -3.72
C PHE A 90 11.61 4.24 -3.46
N ILE A 91 12.60 3.50 -3.99
CA ILE A 91 14.01 3.91 -4.02
C ILE A 91 14.47 3.83 -5.46
N MET A 92 15.11 4.89 -5.95
CA MET A 92 15.43 5.08 -7.36
C MET A 92 16.88 5.51 -7.54
N ASN A 93 17.53 4.99 -8.59
CA ASN A 93 18.81 5.52 -9.03
C ASN A 93 18.63 6.82 -9.86
N SER A 94 19.74 7.46 -10.20
CA SER A 94 19.75 8.71 -10.97
C SER A 94 19.03 8.57 -12.31
N LYS A 95 19.20 7.43 -12.97
CA LYS A 95 18.60 7.16 -14.29
C LYS A 95 17.08 6.97 -14.19
N ALA A 96 16.59 6.34 -13.14
CA ALA A 96 15.14 6.19 -12.88
C ALA A 96 14.48 7.54 -12.59
N LEU A 97 15.11 8.41 -11.76
CA LEU A 97 14.62 9.78 -11.54
C LEU A 97 14.48 10.54 -12.86
N THR A 98 15.45 10.38 -13.75
CA THR A 98 15.40 10.98 -15.10
C THR A 98 14.30 10.39 -15.95
N LEU A 99 14.19 9.04 -16.01
CA LEU A 99 13.17 8.34 -16.81
C LEU A 99 11.75 8.76 -16.40
N PHE A 100 11.49 8.84 -15.09
CA PHE A 100 10.18 9.22 -14.59
C PHE A 100 9.99 10.74 -14.49
N ASN A 101 11.00 11.54 -14.88
CA ASN A 101 10.99 13.01 -14.80
C ASN A 101 10.61 13.52 -13.42
N ILE A 102 11.20 12.92 -12.36
CA ILE A 102 10.96 13.33 -10.97
C ILE A 102 11.93 14.45 -10.61
N THR A 103 11.37 15.57 -10.15
CA THR A 103 12.09 16.81 -9.87
C THR A 103 11.59 17.47 -8.58
N GLU A 104 12.24 18.54 -8.14
CA GLU A 104 11.80 19.35 -7.01
C GLU A 104 10.37 19.90 -7.18
N ASP A 105 9.93 20.09 -8.43
CA ASP A 105 8.58 20.59 -8.71
C ASP A 105 7.48 19.63 -8.24
N ASP A 106 7.74 18.34 -8.26
CA ASP A 106 6.80 17.33 -7.77
C ASP A 106 6.61 17.38 -6.25
N LEU A 107 7.58 17.96 -5.54
CA LEU A 107 7.60 18.02 -4.07
C LEU A 107 7.18 19.39 -3.51
N LYS A 108 6.89 20.38 -4.36
CA LYS A 108 6.58 21.77 -3.93
C LYS A 108 5.32 21.87 -3.07
N HIS A 109 4.34 21.02 -3.31
CA HIS A 109 3.07 21.02 -2.60
C HIS A 109 3.13 20.35 -1.22
N LEU A 110 4.23 19.62 -0.92
CA LEU A 110 4.45 18.99 0.37
C LEU A 110 4.80 20.05 1.42
N ASN A 111 4.16 19.96 2.59
CA ASN A 111 4.52 20.78 3.73
C ASN A 111 5.86 20.36 4.36
N LYS A 112 6.34 21.08 5.38
CA LYS A 112 7.65 20.82 6.00
C LYS A 112 7.77 19.41 6.61
N GLU A 113 6.71 18.90 7.21
CA GLU A 113 6.71 17.57 7.81
C GLU A 113 6.65 16.48 6.73
N GLU A 114 5.83 16.67 5.70
CA GLU A 114 5.72 15.72 4.58
C GLU A 114 7.00 15.62 3.75
N LYS A 115 7.77 16.71 3.62
CA LYS A 115 9.07 16.70 2.91
C LYS A 115 10.11 15.79 3.54
N LYS A 116 9.96 15.41 4.81
CA LYS A 116 10.83 14.41 5.46
C LYS A 116 10.73 13.03 4.81
N PHE A 117 9.63 12.77 4.10
CA PHE A 117 9.34 11.49 3.41
C PHE A 117 9.75 11.52 1.94
N ALA A 118 10.49 12.53 1.48
CA ALA A 118 10.92 12.63 0.09
C ALA A 118 12.33 13.22 -0.01
N SER A 119 13.26 12.49 -0.63
CA SER A 119 14.63 12.93 -0.87
C SER A 119 15.07 12.59 -2.27
N LEU A 120 15.26 13.61 -3.11
CA LEU A 120 15.88 13.44 -4.44
C LEU A 120 17.36 13.06 -4.33
N GLU A 121 18.05 13.54 -3.30
CA GLU A 121 19.47 13.23 -3.06
C GLU A 121 19.66 11.73 -2.78
N GLU A 122 18.82 11.15 -1.91
CA GLU A 122 18.84 9.71 -1.61
C GLU A 122 18.04 8.88 -2.61
N GLY A 123 17.27 9.51 -3.50
CA GLY A 123 16.33 8.81 -4.40
C GLY A 123 15.21 8.08 -3.66
N HIS A 124 14.88 8.50 -2.45
CA HIS A 124 13.97 7.79 -1.54
C HIS A 124 12.67 8.59 -1.33
N PHE A 125 11.53 7.92 -1.52
CA PHE A 125 10.19 8.48 -1.42
C PHE A 125 9.31 7.51 -0.65
N SER A 126 8.75 7.95 0.48
CA SER A 126 7.82 7.16 1.30
C SER A 126 6.55 7.95 1.61
N GLU A 127 5.48 7.27 1.99
CA GLU A 127 4.19 7.82 2.41
C GLU A 127 3.72 9.01 1.55
N ARG A 128 3.66 10.24 2.10
CA ARG A 128 3.26 11.44 1.35
C ARG A 128 4.24 11.79 0.23
N GLY A 129 5.52 11.52 0.43
CA GLY A 129 6.55 11.66 -0.62
C GLY A 129 6.34 10.66 -1.76
N LEU A 130 5.98 9.42 -1.45
CA LEU A 130 5.60 8.41 -2.46
C LEU A 130 4.37 8.87 -3.25
N ILE A 131 3.31 9.34 -2.57
CA ILE A 131 2.09 9.82 -3.21
C ILE A 131 2.39 10.93 -4.21
N ALA A 132 3.31 11.84 -3.87
CA ALA A 132 3.70 12.95 -4.74
C ALA A 132 4.32 12.50 -6.07
N VAL A 133 5.16 11.44 -6.06
CA VAL A 133 5.85 10.95 -7.26
C VAL A 133 5.09 9.81 -7.97
N MET A 134 4.15 9.19 -7.29
CA MET A 134 3.40 8.03 -7.79
C MET A 134 2.74 8.24 -9.15
N PRO A 135 2.09 9.38 -9.47
CA PRO A 135 1.46 9.58 -10.77
C PRO A 135 2.42 9.40 -11.95
N LYS A 136 3.67 9.83 -11.83
CA LYS A 136 4.70 9.72 -12.87
C LYS A 136 5.22 8.27 -12.98
N VAL A 137 5.52 7.64 -11.87
CA VAL A 137 5.99 6.25 -11.82
C VAL A 137 4.91 5.30 -12.34
N MET A 138 3.65 5.53 -12.01
CA MET A 138 2.53 4.71 -12.45
C MET A 138 2.27 4.79 -13.96
N GLN A 139 2.69 5.85 -14.66
CA GLN A 139 2.64 5.87 -16.12
C GLN A 139 3.45 4.73 -16.74
N TYR A 140 4.56 4.36 -16.12
CA TYR A 140 5.39 3.24 -16.54
C TYR A 140 4.87 1.90 -15.99
N LEU A 141 4.67 1.81 -14.68
CA LEU A 141 4.28 0.55 -14.02
C LEU A 141 2.91 0.04 -14.47
N ALA A 142 1.97 0.94 -14.72
CA ALA A 142 0.61 0.63 -15.15
C ALA A 142 0.38 0.90 -16.65
N ALA A 143 1.43 0.92 -17.46
CA ALA A 143 1.27 0.92 -18.92
C ALA A 143 0.39 -0.28 -19.36
N PRO A 144 -0.51 -0.11 -20.35
CA PRO A 144 -1.55 -1.10 -20.66
C PRO A 144 -1.04 -2.54 -20.82
N GLN A 145 0.05 -2.72 -21.55
CA GLN A 145 0.63 -4.05 -21.79
C GLN A 145 1.21 -4.66 -20.49
N ARG A 146 1.90 -3.83 -19.69
CA ARG A 146 2.50 -4.27 -18.42
C ARG A 146 1.43 -4.67 -17.41
N ILE A 147 0.39 -3.85 -17.27
CA ILE A 147 -0.68 -4.11 -16.29
C ILE A 147 -1.51 -5.35 -16.67
N ILE A 148 -1.83 -5.53 -17.95
CA ILE A 148 -2.56 -6.72 -18.41
C ILE A 148 -1.72 -7.98 -18.18
N ALA A 149 -0.45 -7.99 -18.59
CA ALA A 149 0.44 -9.12 -18.35
C ALA A 149 0.55 -9.47 -16.86
N GLY A 150 0.77 -8.46 -16.00
CA GLY A 150 0.82 -8.68 -14.55
C GLY A 150 -0.48 -9.17 -13.94
N LEU A 151 -1.64 -8.71 -14.43
CA LEU A 151 -2.96 -9.20 -14.00
C LEU A 151 -3.18 -10.66 -14.42
N GLN A 152 -2.76 -11.07 -15.62
CA GLN A 152 -2.85 -12.46 -16.08
C GLN A 152 -1.99 -13.41 -15.22
N VAL A 153 -0.76 -13.00 -14.88
CA VAL A 153 0.08 -13.75 -13.93
C VAL A 153 -0.57 -13.80 -12.54
N THR A 154 -1.16 -12.69 -12.08
CA THR A 154 -1.89 -12.63 -10.82
C THR A 154 -3.09 -13.56 -10.80
N GLU A 155 -3.86 -13.61 -11.88
CA GLU A 155 -5.01 -14.52 -12.04
C GLU A 155 -4.58 -15.97 -11.89
N LYS A 156 -3.55 -16.37 -12.61
CA LYS A 156 -2.98 -17.71 -12.54
C LYS A 156 -2.48 -18.05 -11.13
N TYR A 157 -1.77 -17.12 -10.48
CA TYR A 157 -1.29 -17.29 -9.11
C TYR A 157 -2.43 -17.47 -8.11
N ILE A 158 -3.51 -16.69 -8.22
CA ILE A 158 -4.72 -16.82 -7.39
C ILE A 158 -5.37 -18.20 -7.60
N GLN A 159 -5.49 -18.63 -8.84
CA GLN A 159 -6.05 -19.94 -9.21
C GLN A 159 -5.23 -21.11 -8.64
N GLU A 160 -3.91 -21.08 -8.83
CA GLU A 160 -2.98 -22.13 -8.34
C GLU A 160 -3.01 -22.26 -6.81
N ASN A 161 -3.36 -21.19 -6.09
CA ASN A 161 -3.52 -21.18 -4.63
C ASN A 161 -4.96 -21.48 -4.16
N GLY A 162 -5.87 -21.87 -5.04
CA GLY A 162 -7.24 -22.28 -4.70
C GLY A 162 -8.13 -21.14 -4.16
N ILE A 163 -7.79 -19.88 -4.42
CA ILE A 163 -8.54 -18.72 -3.95
C ILE A 163 -9.70 -18.43 -4.90
N THR A 164 -10.94 -18.47 -4.39
CA THR A 164 -12.18 -18.28 -5.17
C THR A 164 -12.83 -16.91 -5.01
N LEU A 165 -12.34 -16.11 -4.05
CA LEU A 165 -12.83 -14.77 -3.79
C LEU A 165 -11.68 -13.88 -3.30
N ILE A 166 -11.52 -12.71 -3.91
CA ILE A 166 -10.61 -11.68 -3.42
C ILE A 166 -11.38 -10.40 -3.07
N ALA A 167 -10.98 -9.74 -1.98
CA ALA A 167 -11.47 -8.42 -1.62
C ALA A 167 -10.32 -7.39 -1.75
N ASN A 168 -10.63 -6.23 -2.31
CA ASN A 168 -9.67 -5.14 -2.48
C ASN A 168 -10.15 -3.87 -1.75
N PRO A 169 -9.92 -3.76 -0.43
CA PRO A 169 -10.26 -2.56 0.33
C PRO A 169 -9.26 -1.44 0.04
N GLY A 170 -9.73 -0.37 -0.59
CA GLY A 170 -8.90 0.78 -0.98
C GLY A 170 -8.50 0.77 -2.45
N ALA A 171 -9.43 0.42 -3.34
CA ALA A 171 -9.20 0.44 -4.78
C ALA A 171 -8.77 1.84 -5.27
N MET A 172 -7.66 1.88 -6.00
CA MET A 172 -7.16 3.12 -6.62
C MET A 172 -8.01 3.52 -7.83
N TYR A 173 -8.22 4.83 -7.98
CA TYR A 173 -9.06 5.41 -9.02
C TYR A 173 -8.30 5.72 -10.30
N ASN A 174 -8.33 4.81 -11.24
CA ASN A 174 -7.89 5.07 -12.61
C ASN A 174 -8.76 4.26 -13.57
N PRO A 175 -9.54 4.93 -14.46
CA PRO A 175 -10.43 4.23 -15.38
C PRO A 175 -9.74 3.21 -16.26
N LYS A 176 -8.52 3.50 -16.76
CA LYS A 176 -7.76 2.57 -17.60
C LYS A 176 -7.30 1.33 -16.84
N ILE A 177 -6.85 1.52 -15.61
CA ILE A 177 -6.49 0.39 -14.73
C ILE A 177 -7.72 -0.45 -14.39
N GLN A 178 -8.87 0.18 -14.13
CA GLN A 178 -10.10 -0.55 -13.87
C GLN A 178 -10.59 -1.32 -15.10
N GLN A 179 -10.48 -0.75 -16.29
CA GLN A 179 -10.77 -1.47 -17.55
C GLN A 179 -9.87 -2.70 -17.72
N ALA A 180 -8.57 -2.59 -17.42
CA ALA A 180 -7.67 -3.74 -17.46
C ALA A 180 -8.05 -4.84 -16.46
N LYS A 181 -8.45 -4.45 -15.22
CA LYS A 181 -8.96 -5.41 -14.22
C LYS A 181 -10.26 -6.07 -14.68
N ASN A 182 -11.18 -5.32 -15.27
CA ASN A 182 -12.43 -5.86 -15.81
C ASN A 182 -12.15 -6.81 -16.98
N TYR A 183 -11.18 -6.48 -17.83
CA TYR A 183 -10.80 -7.32 -18.96
C TYR A 183 -10.24 -8.68 -18.51
N VAL A 184 -9.34 -8.71 -17.52
CA VAL A 184 -8.70 -9.96 -17.07
C VAL A 184 -9.59 -10.67 -16.04
N PHE A 185 -10.00 -10.00 -14.95
CA PHE A 185 -10.70 -10.62 -13.83
C PHE A 185 -12.22 -10.69 -14.00
N GLY A 186 -12.77 -9.92 -14.95
CA GLY A 186 -14.21 -9.93 -15.25
C GLY A 186 -14.62 -11.00 -16.26
N ASP A 187 -13.67 -11.72 -16.85
CA ASP A 187 -13.93 -12.79 -17.79
C ASP A 187 -14.79 -13.90 -17.14
N PRO A 188 -15.81 -14.45 -17.83
CA PRO A 188 -16.61 -15.56 -17.33
C PRO A 188 -15.79 -16.80 -16.92
N GLU A 189 -14.65 -17.04 -17.56
CA GLU A 189 -13.76 -18.18 -17.27
C GLU A 189 -12.84 -17.94 -16.06
N THR A 190 -12.66 -16.69 -15.60
CA THR A 190 -11.86 -16.39 -14.39
C THR A 190 -12.38 -17.21 -13.21
N PRO A 191 -11.53 -18.00 -12.51
CA PRO A 191 -11.98 -18.97 -11.51
C PRO A 191 -12.36 -18.35 -10.15
N PHE A 192 -12.31 -17.03 -10.00
CA PHE A 192 -12.63 -16.31 -8.76
C PHE A 192 -13.44 -15.04 -9.00
N ARG A 193 -14.01 -14.49 -7.93
CA ARG A 193 -14.70 -13.20 -7.93
C ARG A 193 -13.83 -12.14 -7.26
N SER A 194 -13.92 -10.91 -7.75
CA SER A 194 -13.18 -9.75 -7.23
C SER A 194 -14.14 -8.70 -6.70
N LEU A 195 -14.05 -8.39 -5.41
CA LEU A 195 -14.85 -7.37 -4.75
C LEU A 195 -13.98 -6.16 -4.41
N PHE A 196 -14.40 -4.97 -4.85
CA PHE A 196 -13.67 -3.72 -4.64
C PHE A 196 -14.39 -2.83 -3.63
N ILE A 197 -13.63 -2.19 -2.76
CA ILE A 197 -14.10 -1.17 -1.84
C ILE A 197 -13.40 0.14 -2.20
N PRO A 198 -14.16 1.21 -2.49
CA PRO A 198 -13.60 2.51 -2.82
C PRO A 198 -12.69 3.09 -1.73
N SER A 199 -11.68 3.86 -2.13
CA SER A 199 -10.76 4.57 -1.24
C SER A 199 -11.10 6.06 -1.17
N ALA A 200 -11.50 6.54 0.00
CA ALA A 200 -11.74 7.97 0.20
C ALA A 200 -10.45 8.80 0.06
N LEU A 201 -9.31 8.28 0.50
CA LEU A 201 -8.02 8.96 0.39
C LEU A 201 -7.72 9.37 -1.06
N TYR A 202 -7.80 8.41 -2.01
CA TYR A 202 -7.55 8.72 -3.43
C TYR A 202 -8.63 9.57 -4.08
N MET A 203 -9.88 9.50 -3.60
CA MET A 203 -10.95 10.37 -4.10
C MET A 203 -10.73 11.84 -3.69
N LEU A 204 -10.25 12.08 -2.48
CA LEU A 204 -10.01 13.41 -1.93
C LEU A 204 -8.85 14.16 -2.60
N GLU A 205 -7.92 13.45 -3.26
CA GLU A 205 -6.91 14.08 -4.11
C GLU A 205 -7.51 14.83 -5.31
N HIS A 206 -8.76 14.49 -5.69
CA HIS A 206 -9.44 15.02 -6.88
C HIS A 206 -10.83 15.56 -6.59
N ALA A 207 -11.24 15.70 -5.33
CA ALA A 207 -12.55 16.18 -4.92
C ALA A 207 -12.56 16.75 -3.52
N ASP A 208 -13.50 17.64 -3.29
CA ASP A 208 -13.87 18.06 -1.94
C ASP A 208 -14.82 17.06 -1.26
N LEU A 209 -14.97 17.18 0.04
CA LEU A 209 -15.84 16.34 0.86
C LEU A 209 -17.30 16.37 0.43
N SER A 210 -17.78 17.50 -0.10
CA SER A 210 -19.19 17.68 -0.50
C SER A 210 -19.64 16.75 -1.63
N ASN A 211 -18.69 16.33 -2.48
CA ASN A 211 -18.93 15.45 -3.63
C ASN A 211 -18.55 13.98 -3.37
N LEU A 212 -18.03 13.67 -2.18
CA LEU A 212 -17.40 12.38 -1.90
C LEU A 212 -18.39 11.20 -2.01
N LEU A 213 -19.60 11.31 -1.43
CA LEU A 213 -20.63 10.27 -1.52
C LEU A 213 -21.03 10.00 -2.97
N LYS A 214 -21.33 11.06 -3.74
CA LYS A 214 -21.70 10.92 -5.15
C LYS A 214 -20.59 10.27 -5.98
N LYS A 215 -19.34 10.60 -5.72
CA LYS A 215 -18.20 9.95 -6.38
C LYS A 215 -18.10 8.47 -6.01
N THR A 216 -18.29 8.13 -4.73
CA THR A 216 -18.31 6.75 -4.28
C THR A 216 -19.39 5.93 -4.99
N GLU A 217 -20.60 6.46 -5.08
CA GLU A 217 -21.71 5.83 -5.79
C GLU A 217 -21.42 5.63 -7.29
N ASN A 218 -20.84 6.63 -7.94
CA ASN A 218 -20.44 6.52 -9.35
C ASN A 218 -19.48 5.36 -9.62
N HIS A 219 -18.64 4.98 -8.64
CA HIS A 219 -17.71 3.87 -8.81
C HIS A 219 -18.37 2.50 -8.81
N LEU A 220 -19.60 2.36 -8.32
CA LEU A 220 -20.34 1.10 -8.35
C LEU A 220 -20.53 0.60 -9.80
N SER A 221 -20.64 1.50 -10.76
CA SER A 221 -20.76 1.17 -12.18
C SER A 221 -19.45 0.80 -12.88
N TRP A 222 -18.31 0.85 -12.20
CA TRP A 222 -17.00 0.60 -12.80
C TRP A 222 -16.64 -0.88 -12.90
N GLY A 223 -17.34 -1.74 -12.17
CA GLY A 223 -17.15 -3.18 -12.24
C GLY A 223 -17.82 -3.80 -13.46
N ALA A 224 -17.31 -4.94 -13.92
CA ALA A 224 -17.89 -5.77 -14.97
C ALA A 224 -17.66 -7.25 -14.72
N GLY A 225 -18.61 -8.09 -15.11
CA GLY A 225 -18.51 -9.54 -14.95
C GLY A 225 -18.28 -9.95 -13.49
N LYS A 226 -17.21 -10.68 -13.24
CA LYS A 226 -16.84 -11.13 -11.88
C LYS A 226 -16.15 -10.08 -11.01
N VAL A 227 -15.96 -8.87 -11.56
CA VAL A 227 -15.44 -7.70 -10.83
C VAL A 227 -16.60 -6.82 -10.40
N GLN A 228 -16.74 -6.60 -9.09
CA GLN A 228 -17.84 -5.81 -8.53
C GLN A 228 -17.33 -4.83 -7.47
N PHE A 229 -17.90 -3.61 -7.42
CA PHE A 229 -17.72 -2.70 -6.30
C PHE A 229 -18.82 -2.93 -5.28
N LEU A 230 -18.44 -3.05 -4.01
CA LEU A 230 -19.40 -3.28 -2.91
C LEU A 230 -20.17 -1.97 -2.62
N PRO A 231 -21.52 -2.00 -2.70
CA PRO A 231 -22.34 -0.84 -2.33
C PRO A 231 -22.23 -0.58 -0.82
N ASN A 232 -22.31 0.67 -0.42
CA ASN A 232 -22.25 1.11 0.99
C ASN A 232 -20.99 0.68 1.74
N HIS A 233 -19.87 0.53 1.05
CA HIS A 233 -18.55 0.27 1.64
C HIS A 233 -17.58 1.35 1.25
N ILE A 234 -16.70 1.74 2.20
CA ILE A 234 -15.66 2.74 1.99
C ILE A 234 -14.38 2.41 2.76
N LYS A 235 -13.23 2.77 2.22
CA LYS A 235 -11.93 2.64 2.88
C LYS A 235 -11.38 4.01 3.26
N LEU A 236 -11.06 4.18 4.55
CA LEU A 236 -10.31 5.30 5.13
C LEU A 236 -8.93 4.86 5.59
N PHE A 237 -8.06 5.82 5.93
CA PHE A 237 -6.69 5.55 6.34
C PHE A 237 -6.32 6.41 7.55
N THR A 238 -5.74 5.82 8.59
CA THR A 238 -5.18 6.54 9.71
C THR A 238 -3.70 6.84 9.48
N ASP A 239 -2.85 5.84 9.52
CA ASP A 239 -1.41 5.97 9.64
C ASP A 239 -0.65 5.14 8.60
N GLY A 240 0.67 5.28 8.58
CA GLY A 240 1.56 4.63 7.63
C GLY A 240 1.74 3.14 7.85
N ALA A 241 2.52 2.50 6.98
CA ALA A 241 2.69 1.05 7.00
C ALA A 241 3.65 0.58 8.09
N MET A 242 3.32 -0.56 8.71
CA MET A 242 4.20 -1.24 9.65
C MET A 242 5.55 -1.59 9.01
N TYR A 243 5.56 -2.17 7.81
CA TYR A 243 6.80 -2.56 7.13
C TYR A 243 7.76 -1.40 6.87
N SER A 244 7.25 -0.19 6.64
CA SER A 244 8.05 1.02 6.42
C SER A 244 8.41 1.75 7.71
N GLN A 245 8.02 1.23 8.89
CA GLN A 245 8.21 1.88 10.19
C GLN A 245 7.57 3.28 10.25
N ASN A 246 6.44 3.44 9.57
CA ASN A 246 5.70 4.71 9.50
C ASN A 246 4.33 4.64 10.17
N MET A 247 4.03 3.56 10.92
CA MET A 247 2.84 3.53 11.76
C MET A 247 2.96 4.55 12.90
N VAL A 248 1.85 5.17 13.29
CA VAL A 248 1.84 6.13 14.39
C VAL A 248 1.69 5.39 15.71
N LEU A 249 2.68 5.55 16.58
CA LEU A 249 2.74 4.93 17.90
C LEU A 249 2.43 5.96 18.99
N ARG A 250 1.80 5.53 20.09
CA ARG A 250 1.57 6.36 21.29
C ARG A 250 2.89 6.93 21.84
N ASP A 251 3.89 6.06 21.96
CA ASP A 251 5.16 6.38 22.59
C ASP A 251 6.31 6.66 21.57
N GLY A 252 6.02 6.55 20.27
CA GLY A 252 7.02 6.70 19.21
C GLY A 252 7.92 5.47 19.04
N TYR A 253 8.91 5.60 18.16
CA TYR A 253 9.90 4.54 17.92
C TYR A 253 11.13 4.70 18.82
N LEU A 254 11.87 3.60 19.04
CA LEU A 254 13.05 3.60 19.92
C LEU A 254 14.16 4.55 19.48
N ASP A 255 14.29 4.85 18.20
CA ASP A 255 15.24 5.79 17.63
C ASP A 255 14.72 7.25 17.62
N GLY A 256 13.51 7.47 18.13
CA GLY A 256 12.87 8.80 18.27
C GLY A 256 12.16 9.31 17.02
N HIS A 257 12.16 8.58 15.91
CA HIS A 257 11.36 9.02 14.77
C HIS A 257 9.86 8.82 15.04
N GLN A 258 9.03 9.51 14.28
CA GLN A 258 7.58 9.46 14.39
C GLN A 258 7.00 8.85 13.13
N GLY A 259 5.85 8.18 13.26
CA GLY A 259 5.10 7.68 12.13
C GLY A 259 4.42 8.80 11.32
N ALA A 260 3.73 8.41 10.26
CA ALA A 260 3.07 9.32 9.34
C ALA A 260 1.54 9.15 9.36
N TRP A 261 0.79 10.24 9.44
CA TRP A 261 -0.64 10.26 9.17
C TRP A 261 -0.89 10.28 7.66
N LEU A 262 -1.72 9.36 7.16
CA LEU A 262 -2.08 9.32 5.73
C LEU A 262 -3.24 10.27 5.39
N MET A 263 -4.16 10.47 6.32
CA MET A 263 -5.19 11.51 6.21
C MET A 263 -5.04 12.47 7.38
N GLU A 264 -5.13 13.78 7.10
CA GLU A 264 -5.16 14.81 8.15
C GLU A 264 -6.35 14.57 9.08
N ASP A 265 -6.21 14.94 10.37
CA ASP A 265 -7.19 14.68 11.41
C ASP A 265 -8.58 15.21 11.06
N LYS A 266 -8.64 16.47 10.64
CA LYS A 266 -9.90 17.10 10.24
C LYS A 266 -10.58 16.35 9.08
N ILE A 267 -9.80 16.05 8.05
CA ILE A 267 -10.30 15.36 6.84
C ILE A 267 -10.77 13.95 7.16
N PHE A 268 -10.02 13.21 7.98
CA PHE A 268 -10.40 11.87 8.42
C PHE A 268 -11.72 11.88 9.20
N ASN A 269 -11.85 12.79 10.16
CA ASN A 269 -13.03 12.90 11.02
C ASN A 269 -14.28 13.31 10.22
N GLU A 270 -14.16 14.28 9.30
CA GLU A 270 -15.26 14.73 8.44
C GLU A 270 -15.69 13.62 7.46
N ALA A 271 -14.73 12.90 6.84
CA ALA A 271 -15.03 11.78 5.95
C ALA A 271 -15.67 10.61 6.72
N PHE A 272 -15.15 10.27 7.91
CA PHE A 272 -15.73 9.21 8.74
C PHE A 272 -17.19 9.54 9.08
N ARG A 273 -17.46 10.76 9.55
CA ARG A 273 -18.82 11.22 9.90
C ARG A 273 -19.75 11.20 8.68
N LEU A 274 -19.29 11.66 7.52
CA LEU A 274 -20.07 11.68 6.29
C LEU A 274 -20.56 10.26 5.91
N TYR A 275 -19.65 9.29 5.87
CA TYR A 275 -19.98 7.91 5.53
C TYR A 275 -20.75 7.19 6.64
N TRP A 276 -20.49 7.54 7.90
CA TRP A 276 -21.26 7.04 9.03
C TRP A 276 -22.73 7.42 8.92
N ASP A 277 -23.01 8.69 8.68
CA ASP A 277 -24.37 9.22 8.55
C ASP A 277 -25.10 8.68 7.30
N ALA A 278 -24.36 8.37 6.26
CA ALA A 278 -24.87 7.72 5.06
C ALA A 278 -25.05 6.19 5.18
N GLY A 279 -24.78 5.60 6.35
CA GLY A 279 -25.00 4.17 6.60
C GLY A 279 -23.93 3.22 6.03
N TYR A 280 -22.76 3.73 5.65
CA TYR A 280 -21.69 2.89 5.08
C TYR A 280 -21.02 2.01 6.14
N GLN A 281 -20.59 0.82 5.72
CA GLN A 281 -19.56 0.05 6.41
C GLN A 281 -18.19 0.69 6.12
N ILE A 282 -17.50 1.11 7.18
CA ILE A 282 -16.23 1.83 7.08
C ILE A 282 -15.08 0.87 7.39
N HIS A 283 -14.18 0.71 6.43
CA HIS A 283 -12.94 -0.06 6.57
C HIS A 283 -11.80 0.92 6.78
N VAL A 284 -11.00 0.74 7.84
CA VAL A 284 -9.94 1.70 8.19
C VAL A 284 -8.58 1.00 8.16
N HIS A 285 -7.67 1.51 7.34
CA HIS A 285 -6.26 1.14 7.39
C HIS A 285 -5.69 1.62 8.73
N GLN A 286 -5.12 0.70 9.50
CA GLN A 286 -4.54 0.97 10.80
C GLN A 286 -3.37 0.02 11.05
N ASN A 287 -2.22 0.55 11.45
CA ASN A 287 -1.06 -0.23 11.82
C ASN A 287 -0.55 0.07 13.23
N GLY A 288 -0.49 1.31 13.67
CA GLY A 288 -0.01 1.70 15.00
C GLY A 288 -1.14 1.90 16.00
N ASP A 289 -0.82 1.77 17.29
CA ASP A 289 -1.77 2.01 18.38
C ASP A 289 -2.25 3.46 18.45
N GLY A 290 -1.43 4.45 18.08
CA GLY A 290 -1.87 5.84 17.90
C GLY A 290 -2.92 5.98 16.79
N GLY A 291 -2.75 5.24 15.67
CA GLY A 291 -3.75 5.15 14.60
C GLY A 291 -5.05 4.50 15.06
N LEU A 292 -4.94 3.49 15.93
CA LEU A 292 -6.10 2.80 16.51
C LEU A 292 -6.87 3.72 17.49
N ASP A 293 -6.18 4.48 18.32
CA ASP A 293 -6.82 5.48 19.19
C ASP A 293 -7.67 6.47 18.41
N ARG A 294 -7.10 7.00 17.32
CA ARG A 294 -7.82 7.93 16.43
C ARG A 294 -9.11 7.31 15.90
N LEU A 295 -9.05 6.07 15.41
CA LEU A 295 -10.23 5.36 14.93
C LEU A 295 -11.26 5.14 16.04
N LEU A 296 -10.82 4.63 17.19
CA LEU A 296 -11.75 4.28 18.29
C LEU A 296 -12.42 5.51 18.88
N ASN A 297 -11.73 6.64 18.93
CA ASN A 297 -12.30 7.90 19.43
C ASN A 297 -13.39 8.42 18.49
N ILE A 298 -13.13 8.51 17.19
CA ILE A 298 -14.15 8.98 16.22
C ILE A 298 -15.33 8.01 16.11
N LEU A 299 -15.09 6.70 16.22
CA LEU A 299 -16.16 5.71 16.22
C LEU A 299 -17.07 5.89 17.47
N GLU A 300 -16.47 6.01 18.66
CA GLU A 300 -17.20 6.24 19.90
C GLU A 300 -18.04 7.52 19.87
N GLU A 301 -17.47 8.63 19.35
CA GLU A 301 -18.19 9.89 19.15
C GLU A 301 -19.40 9.72 18.23
N ASN A 302 -19.24 9.01 17.12
CA ASN A 302 -20.34 8.78 16.18
C ASN A 302 -21.37 7.81 16.73
N MET A 303 -20.99 6.78 17.50
CA MET A 303 -21.90 5.90 18.22
C MET A 303 -22.75 6.66 19.24
N LYS A 304 -22.17 7.62 19.97
CA LYS A 304 -22.92 8.50 20.90
C LYS A 304 -23.87 9.45 20.17
N ARG A 305 -23.45 10.00 19.04
CA ARG A 305 -24.22 11.00 18.26
C ARG A 305 -25.33 10.39 17.42
N ASN A 306 -25.06 9.30 16.75
CA ASN A 306 -25.94 8.60 15.80
C ASN A 306 -25.72 7.09 15.91
N PRO A 307 -26.31 6.41 16.90
CA PRO A 307 -26.05 4.99 17.19
C PRO A 307 -26.38 4.08 16.00
N ARG A 308 -25.54 3.07 15.77
CA ARG A 308 -25.73 2.05 14.74
C ARG A 308 -25.33 0.67 15.30
N ASP A 309 -26.29 -0.21 15.55
CA ASP A 309 -26.06 -1.52 16.19
C ASP A 309 -25.23 -2.47 15.30
N ASP A 310 -25.41 -2.44 13.97
CA ASP A 310 -24.69 -3.28 13.01
C ASP A 310 -23.89 -2.41 12.02
N HIS A 311 -22.96 -1.60 12.55
CA HIS A 311 -22.12 -0.69 11.73
C HIS A 311 -20.97 -1.39 11.01
N ARG A 312 -20.52 -2.56 11.50
CA ARG A 312 -19.44 -3.38 10.91
C ARG A 312 -18.15 -2.62 10.63
N THR A 313 -17.85 -1.57 11.39
CA THR A 313 -16.58 -0.86 11.23
C THR A 313 -15.42 -1.84 11.35
N THR A 314 -14.55 -1.87 10.34
CA THR A 314 -13.51 -2.89 10.20
C THR A 314 -12.13 -2.26 10.27
N VAL A 315 -11.31 -2.71 11.22
CA VAL A 315 -9.87 -2.41 11.25
C VAL A 315 -9.17 -3.31 10.24
N VAL A 316 -8.42 -2.72 9.32
CA VAL A 316 -7.66 -3.44 8.27
C VAL A 316 -6.18 -3.34 8.60
N HIS A 317 -5.47 -4.46 8.48
CA HIS A 317 -4.09 -4.76 8.87
C HIS A 317 -3.94 -5.10 10.34
N PHE A 318 -4.43 -4.27 11.26
CA PHE A 318 -4.35 -4.50 12.70
C PHE A 318 -2.93 -4.87 13.14
N GLY A 319 -1.99 -3.92 12.93
CA GLY A 319 -0.57 -4.18 13.08
C GLY A 319 -0.13 -4.22 14.54
N TYR A 320 -0.16 -3.09 15.23
CA TYR A 320 0.20 -2.95 16.64
C TYR A 320 -0.97 -2.35 17.43
N SER A 321 -1.25 -2.90 18.62
CA SER A 321 -2.36 -2.48 19.47
C SER A 321 -2.08 -2.79 20.94
N ALA A 322 -2.63 -1.98 21.85
CA ALA A 322 -2.58 -2.21 23.28
C ALA A 322 -3.83 -2.95 23.77
N PHE A 323 -3.74 -3.58 24.93
CA PHE A 323 -4.82 -4.40 25.51
C PHE A 323 -6.09 -3.57 25.78
N ASP A 324 -5.95 -2.33 26.26
CA ASP A 324 -7.06 -1.41 26.48
C ASP A 324 -7.85 -1.13 25.20
N GLN A 325 -7.15 -1.01 24.07
CA GLN A 325 -7.77 -0.80 22.78
C GLN A 325 -8.54 -2.02 22.30
N VAL A 326 -8.01 -3.22 22.49
CA VAL A 326 -8.70 -4.47 22.14
C VAL A 326 -10.01 -4.60 22.93
N GLN A 327 -9.99 -4.23 24.20
CA GLN A 327 -11.21 -4.20 25.01
C GLN A 327 -12.21 -3.17 24.47
N LYS A 328 -11.76 -1.95 24.17
CA LYS A 328 -12.61 -0.89 23.57
C LYS A 328 -13.17 -1.30 22.21
N MET A 329 -12.40 -1.99 21.38
CA MET A 329 -12.88 -2.55 20.10
C MET A 329 -14.01 -3.55 20.29
N LYS A 330 -13.89 -4.44 21.27
CA LYS A 330 -14.94 -5.39 21.64
C LYS A 330 -16.22 -4.67 22.06
N ASP A 331 -16.10 -3.67 22.93
CA ASP A 331 -17.24 -2.93 23.46
C ASP A 331 -17.94 -2.09 22.37
N LEU A 332 -17.21 -1.62 21.39
CA LEU A 332 -17.72 -0.88 20.24
C LEU A 332 -18.17 -1.78 19.06
N GLY A 333 -18.00 -3.09 19.13
CA GLY A 333 -18.41 -4.01 18.06
C GLY A 333 -17.56 -3.92 16.78
N VAL A 334 -16.26 -3.64 16.90
CA VAL A 334 -15.32 -3.51 15.76
C VAL A 334 -14.94 -4.87 15.21
N ILE A 335 -14.90 -4.99 13.89
CA ILE A 335 -14.42 -6.18 13.17
C ILE A 335 -12.93 -6.02 12.89
N VAL A 336 -12.18 -7.13 13.01
CA VAL A 336 -10.74 -7.17 12.72
C VAL A 336 -10.48 -7.95 11.44
N SER A 337 -9.76 -7.31 10.49
CA SER A 337 -9.17 -7.93 9.31
C SER A 337 -7.64 -7.86 9.45
N ALA A 338 -7.08 -8.74 10.28
CA ALA A 338 -5.67 -8.74 10.65
C ALA A 338 -4.76 -9.30 9.55
N ASN A 339 -3.49 -8.89 9.59
CA ASN A 339 -2.40 -9.50 8.85
C ASN A 339 -1.51 -10.32 9.80
N PRO A 340 -1.78 -11.62 10.02
CA PRO A 340 -1.03 -12.45 10.97
C PRO A 340 0.44 -12.65 10.57
N TYR A 341 0.79 -12.36 9.32
CA TYR A 341 2.17 -12.39 8.83
C TYR A 341 3.09 -11.41 9.56
N TYR A 342 2.56 -10.31 10.09
CA TYR A 342 3.32 -9.38 10.93
C TYR A 342 3.95 -10.07 12.15
N VAL A 343 3.20 -10.96 12.79
CA VAL A 343 3.69 -11.70 13.96
C VAL A 343 4.82 -12.64 13.59
N SER A 344 4.67 -13.42 12.52
CA SER A 344 5.65 -14.45 12.16
C SER A 344 6.97 -13.90 11.61
N VAL A 345 6.94 -12.74 10.95
CA VAL A 345 8.11 -12.22 10.23
C VAL A 345 8.75 -11.03 10.91
N LEU A 346 7.96 -10.17 11.55
CA LEU A 346 8.44 -8.88 12.03
C LEU A 346 8.58 -8.79 13.55
N SER A 347 7.82 -9.56 14.34
CA SER A 347 7.72 -9.35 15.79
C SER A 347 9.07 -9.26 16.50
N ASP A 348 9.99 -10.18 16.24
CA ASP A 348 11.31 -10.20 16.89
C ASP A 348 12.17 -8.96 16.53
N LEU A 349 12.25 -8.61 15.24
CA LEU A 349 13.06 -7.47 14.80
C LEU A 349 12.44 -6.12 15.19
N TYR A 350 11.12 -6.00 15.11
CA TYR A 350 10.42 -4.78 15.50
C TYR A 350 10.50 -4.55 17.00
N SER A 351 10.35 -5.60 17.82
CA SER A 351 10.54 -5.49 19.26
C SER A 351 11.94 -5.02 19.62
N ARG A 352 12.98 -5.59 18.98
CA ARG A 352 14.37 -5.24 19.32
C ARG A 352 14.83 -3.88 18.80
N LYS A 353 14.39 -3.47 17.60
CA LYS A 353 14.95 -2.31 16.88
C LYS A 353 13.96 -1.17 16.67
N GLY A 354 12.67 -1.43 16.77
CA GLY A 354 11.62 -0.47 16.43
C GLY A 354 10.83 0.05 17.61
N ILE A 355 10.14 -0.84 18.33
CA ILE A 355 9.09 -0.48 19.29
C ILE A 355 9.35 -0.92 20.74
N GLY A 356 10.38 -1.74 20.99
CA GLY A 356 10.68 -2.29 22.31
C GLY A 356 9.99 -3.63 22.61
N TYR A 357 10.35 -4.20 23.75
CA TYR A 357 9.71 -5.40 24.31
C TYR A 357 8.77 -4.98 25.42
N GLU A 358 7.46 -5.06 25.22
CA GLU A 358 6.47 -5.04 26.28
C GLU A 358 5.31 -5.99 25.97
#